data_f0b573f7ca82234975ce9e6e513fd396
#
_entry.id   f0b573f7ca82234975ce9e6e513fd396
#
_cell.length_a   1.000
_cell.length_b   1.000
_cell.length_c   1.000
_cell.angle_alpha   90.00
_cell.angle_beta   90.00
_cell.angle_gamma   90.00
#
_symmetry.space_group_name_H-M   'P 1'
#
loop_
_entity.id
_entity.type
_entity.pdbx_description
1 polymer ?
#
loop_
_entity_poly.entity_id
_entity_poly.type
_entity_poly.pdbx_seq_one_letter_code
_entity_poly.pdbx_strand_id
1 'polypeptide(L)'
;MFTTRTGTQRVDLIRSSLQENGVHSSAHLIGRISRGEMVRVRRGVYLPTQAWAEAPPWARYRIAICAAAMTQDLIFCRDSALVLHGIPLLSTPPAIFARTANPGEAKTHAPPQMTGRVPLQQFLRRYSESHPEAAPLRTAHLSNFPTKRLEPARPKNISRPEHRAQLRSGTFSIPEVRLTSGALEAVAGPAQGYRAEPLGLAALDAASRMSFTEAVVVLDAVKARDDAAPVPWLPYLGTKRQQAHWRRAWGFADAGAESALESESRVVLAQISCPAPTLQKVVRTSIGDFRMDFCWERERVAGEVDGRAKYFEPQYTNGADPAEVHYREKRRREALEAEGWQLVRWGKAELRNRQELVKRLGRAGLRPIST
;
A
#
# COMPACT_ATOMS: atom_id res chain seq x y z
N MET A 1 15.59 -21.67 -15.65
CA MET A 1 14.65 -21.92 -16.78
C MET A 1 13.32 -21.28 -16.34
N PHE A 2 13.07 -20.05 -16.76
CA PHE A 2 11.86 -19.31 -16.37
C PHE A 2 10.81 -19.58 -17.44
N THR A 3 9.84 -20.42 -17.12
CA THR A 3 8.69 -20.65 -17.98
C THR A 3 7.65 -19.57 -17.71
N THR A 4 7.39 -18.75 -18.70
CA THR A 4 6.23 -17.85 -18.78
C THR A 4 4.95 -18.67 -18.75
N ARG A 5 4.42 -18.94 -17.56
CA ARG A 5 3.02 -19.26 -17.35
C ARG A 5 2.38 -18.02 -16.74
N THR A 6 1.25 -17.61 -17.25
CA THR A 6 0.26 -16.72 -16.67
C THR A 6 -0.13 -17.22 -15.28
N GLY A 7 0.70 -16.96 -14.29
CA GLY A 7 0.57 -17.35 -12.90
C GLY A 7 1.44 -16.43 -12.09
N THR A 8 0.89 -15.88 -11.09
CA THR A 8 1.43 -14.99 -10.07
C THR A 8 2.79 -15.48 -9.61
N GLN A 9 3.81 -14.65 -9.76
CA GLN A 9 5.21 -15.02 -9.53
C GLN A 9 5.61 -14.71 -8.08
N ARG A 10 6.01 -15.74 -7.33
CA ARG A 10 6.59 -15.59 -5.99
C ARG A 10 8.00 -15.01 -6.08
N VAL A 11 8.31 -14.02 -5.29
CA VAL A 11 9.65 -13.44 -5.17
C VAL A 11 10.37 -14.05 -3.98
N ASP A 12 11.44 -14.76 -4.26
CA ASP A 12 12.32 -15.32 -3.22
C ASP A 12 13.53 -14.43 -3.00
N LEU A 13 13.68 -13.93 -1.77
CA LEU A 13 14.87 -13.24 -1.33
C LEU A 13 15.97 -14.25 -1.01
N ILE A 14 17.16 -14.04 -1.55
CA ILE A 14 18.29 -14.91 -1.36
C ILE A 14 19.12 -14.40 -0.18
N ARG A 15 19.24 -15.18 0.88
CA ARG A 15 20.14 -14.89 2.00
C ARG A 15 21.49 -15.53 1.76
N SER A 16 22.56 -14.75 1.98
CA SER A 16 23.92 -15.33 1.98
C SER A 16 24.11 -16.20 3.22
N SER A 17 24.62 -17.40 3.03
CA SER A 17 24.87 -18.40 4.08
C SER A 17 26.25 -19.02 3.91
N LEU A 18 26.74 -19.64 4.97
CA LEU A 18 27.87 -20.55 4.90
C LEU A 18 27.39 -21.84 4.21
N GLN A 19 28.05 -22.26 3.16
CA GLN A 19 27.76 -23.49 2.45
C GLN A 19 28.40 -24.68 3.17
N GLU A 20 27.97 -25.91 2.86
CA GLU A 20 28.49 -27.14 3.46
C GLU A 20 30.01 -27.33 3.21
N ASN A 21 30.52 -26.76 2.12
CA ASN A 21 31.96 -26.78 1.78
C ASN A 21 32.78 -25.71 2.54
N GLY A 22 32.22 -25.02 3.52
CA GLY A 22 32.88 -23.96 4.30
C GLY A 22 33.03 -22.62 3.56
N VAL A 23 32.57 -22.49 2.32
CA VAL A 23 32.64 -21.25 1.54
C VAL A 23 31.39 -20.43 1.77
N HIS A 24 31.54 -19.13 2.01
CA HIS A 24 30.39 -18.24 2.16
C HIS A 24 29.85 -17.84 0.77
N SER A 25 28.56 -18.07 0.53
CA SER A 25 27.90 -17.77 -0.76
C SER A 25 27.95 -16.30 -1.18
N SER A 26 28.39 -15.40 -0.29
CA SER A 26 28.49 -13.95 -0.57
C SER A 26 29.40 -13.60 -1.73
N ALA A 27 30.52 -14.32 -1.93
CA ALA A 27 31.44 -14.08 -3.05
C ALA A 27 30.77 -14.31 -4.42
N HIS A 28 30.04 -15.41 -4.53
CA HIS A 28 29.25 -15.71 -5.73
C HIS A 28 28.16 -14.65 -5.99
N LEU A 29 27.43 -14.23 -4.95
CA LEU A 29 26.39 -13.22 -5.06
C LEU A 29 26.97 -11.83 -5.42
N ILE A 30 28.15 -11.47 -4.89
CA ILE A 30 28.86 -10.25 -5.28
C ILE A 30 29.26 -10.30 -6.77
N GLY A 31 29.72 -11.45 -7.27
CA GLY A 31 29.96 -11.64 -8.69
C GLY A 31 28.73 -11.42 -9.56
N ARG A 32 27.56 -11.89 -9.10
CA ARG A 32 26.29 -11.67 -9.79
C ARG A 32 25.86 -10.19 -9.77
N ILE A 33 26.10 -9.47 -8.66
CA ILE A 33 25.92 -8.00 -8.63
C ILE A 33 26.82 -7.33 -9.66
N SER A 34 28.07 -7.76 -9.75
CA SER A 34 29.02 -7.17 -10.71
C SER A 34 28.58 -7.32 -12.16
N ARG A 35 27.79 -8.32 -12.49
CA ARG A 35 27.18 -8.52 -13.81
C ARG A 35 25.82 -7.88 -14.02
N GLY A 36 25.27 -7.19 -12.99
CA GLY A 36 23.95 -6.57 -13.07
C GLY A 36 22.78 -7.55 -12.85
N GLU A 37 23.04 -8.84 -12.54
CA GLU A 37 22.04 -9.88 -12.40
C GLU A 37 21.25 -9.79 -11.06
N MET A 38 21.89 -9.27 -10.02
CA MET A 38 21.37 -9.21 -8.66
C MET A 38 21.50 -7.81 -8.08
N VAL A 39 20.55 -7.42 -7.23
CA VAL A 39 20.64 -6.24 -6.36
C VAL A 39 20.72 -6.67 -4.90
N ARG A 40 21.41 -5.89 -4.09
CA ARG A 40 21.49 -6.09 -2.64
C ARG A 40 20.43 -5.25 -1.94
N VAL A 41 19.39 -5.88 -1.39
CA VAL A 41 18.29 -5.21 -0.70
C VAL A 41 18.53 -5.01 0.80
N ARG A 42 19.44 -5.78 1.38
CA ARG A 42 20.03 -5.58 2.73
C ARG A 42 21.40 -6.24 2.78
N ARG A 43 22.16 -5.99 3.87
CA ARG A 43 23.41 -6.71 4.09
C ARG A 43 23.10 -8.22 4.17
N GLY A 44 23.66 -9.01 3.27
CA GLY A 44 23.43 -10.46 3.21
C GLY A 44 22.10 -10.90 2.60
N VAL A 45 21.30 -9.98 2.02
CA VAL A 45 20.03 -10.31 1.34
C VAL A 45 20.02 -9.72 -0.06
N TYR A 46 19.68 -10.53 -1.02
CA TYR A 46 19.79 -10.26 -2.45
C TYR A 46 18.50 -10.65 -3.18
N LEU A 47 18.29 -10.05 -4.34
CA LEU A 47 17.13 -10.27 -5.20
C LEU A 47 17.57 -10.18 -6.67
N PRO A 48 16.99 -10.96 -7.61
CA PRO A 48 17.18 -10.74 -9.04
C PRO A 48 16.86 -9.30 -9.46
N THR A 49 17.74 -8.68 -10.21
CA THR A 49 17.59 -7.27 -10.64
C THR A 49 16.33 -7.07 -11.45
N GLN A 50 15.98 -8.02 -12.32
CA GLN A 50 14.74 -7.98 -13.11
C GLN A 50 13.52 -7.92 -12.21
N ALA A 51 13.40 -8.79 -11.22
CA ALA A 51 12.27 -8.79 -10.28
C ALA A 51 12.15 -7.46 -9.52
N TRP A 52 13.29 -6.80 -9.21
CA TRP A 52 13.29 -5.47 -8.63
C TRP A 52 12.86 -4.39 -9.63
N ALA A 53 13.31 -4.46 -10.88
CA ALA A 53 12.96 -3.50 -11.92
C ALA A 53 11.46 -3.52 -12.25
N GLU A 54 10.87 -4.70 -12.31
CA GLU A 54 9.45 -4.93 -12.62
C GLU A 54 8.52 -4.60 -11.44
N ALA A 55 9.02 -4.69 -10.21
CA ALA A 55 8.22 -4.43 -9.01
C ALA A 55 7.75 -2.96 -8.94
N PRO A 56 6.46 -2.69 -8.75
CA PRO A 56 5.96 -1.35 -8.51
C PRO A 56 6.45 -0.81 -7.14
N PRO A 57 6.38 0.52 -6.89
CA PRO A 57 6.92 1.13 -5.66
C PRO A 57 6.42 0.48 -4.36
N TRP A 58 5.15 0.15 -4.27
CA TRP A 58 4.54 -0.50 -3.11
C TRP A 58 5.06 -1.94 -2.92
N ALA A 59 5.33 -2.69 -4.01
CA ALA A 59 5.92 -4.03 -3.93
C ALA A 59 7.39 -3.96 -3.49
N ARG A 60 8.16 -2.98 -3.99
CA ARG A 60 9.53 -2.72 -3.52
C ARG A 60 9.57 -2.40 -2.03
N TYR A 61 8.59 -1.65 -1.52
CA TYR A 61 8.48 -1.38 -0.09
C TYR A 61 8.24 -2.66 0.72
N ARG A 62 7.38 -3.55 0.26
CA ARG A 62 7.15 -4.87 0.88
C ARG A 62 8.41 -5.75 0.84
N ILE A 63 9.10 -5.81 -0.30
CA ILE A 63 10.40 -6.49 -0.43
C ILE A 63 11.41 -5.94 0.60
N ALA A 64 11.44 -4.63 0.80
CA ALA A 64 12.32 -4.00 1.76
C ALA A 64 11.97 -4.36 3.22
N ILE A 65 10.68 -4.47 3.57
CA ILE A 65 10.22 -4.99 4.88
C ILE A 65 10.70 -6.43 5.07
N CYS A 66 10.50 -7.30 4.07
CA CYS A 66 10.91 -8.69 4.11
C CYS A 66 12.42 -8.84 4.33
N ALA A 67 13.21 -8.11 3.54
CA ALA A 67 14.66 -8.12 3.66
C ALA A 67 15.14 -7.63 5.05
N ALA A 68 14.44 -6.67 5.66
CA ALA A 68 14.74 -6.21 7.02
C ALA A 68 14.42 -7.29 8.06
N ALA A 69 13.28 -7.96 7.96
CA ALA A 69 12.88 -9.04 8.84
C ALA A 69 13.80 -10.25 8.77
N MET A 70 14.35 -10.57 7.59
CA MET A 70 15.31 -11.68 7.42
C MET A 70 16.65 -11.45 8.12
N THR A 71 17.00 -10.20 8.41
CA THR A 71 18.31 -9.85 8.96
C THR A 71 18.29 -9.47 10.42
N GLN A 72 17.13 -9.09 10.94
CA GLN A 72 16.97 -8.59 12.30
C GLN A 72 15.61 -9.00 12.87
N ASP A 73 15.56 -9.33 14.15
CA ASP A 73 14.29 -9.53 14.88
C ASP A 73 13.67 -8.16 15.17
N LEU A 74 12.84 -7.69 14.26
CA LEU A 74 12.18 -6.39 14.30
C LEU A 74 10.70 -6.54 14.65
N ILE A 75 10.20 -5.66 15.50
CA ILE A 75 8.75 -5.46 15.67
C ILE A 75 8.36 -4.27 14.78
N PHE A 76 7.71 -4.56 13.67
CA PHE A 76 7.25 -3.52 12.75
C PHE A 76 6.14 -2.68 13.38
N CYS A 77 6.14 -1.38 13.11
CA CYS A 77 5.18 -0.42 13.64
C CYS A 77 4.70 0.53 12.55
N ARG A 78 3.67 1.33 12.85
CA ARG A 78 3.15 2.37 11.97
C ARG A 78 2.86 1.83 10.56
N ASP A 79 3.28 2.58 9.52
CA ASP A 79 3.08 2.25 8.09
C ASP A 79 3.54 0.82 7.74
N SER A 80 4.67 0.37 8.28
CA SER A 80 5.17 -0.98 8.01
C SER A 80 4.28 -2.07 8.62
N ALA A 81 3.76 -1.86 9.82
CA ALA A 81 2.80 -2.77 10.42
C ALA A 81 1.47 -2.76 9.66
N LEU A 82 0.99 -1.57 9.23
CA LEU A 82 -0.22 -1.46 8.42
C LEU A 82 -0.10 -2.27 7.12
N VAL A 83 1.03 -2.18 6.42
CA VAL A 83 1.29 -2.97 5.20
C VAL A 83 1.27 -4.47 5.49
N LEU A 84 1.87 -4.92 6.62
CA LEU A 84 1.85 -6.32 7.04
C LEU A 84 0.44 -6.80 7.39
N HIS A 85 -0.39 -5.94 7.97
CA HIS A 85 -1.80 -6.21 8.23
C HIS A 85 -2.70 -6.11 7.00
N GLY A 86 -2.14 -5.78 5.82
CA GLY A 86 -2.90 -5.65 4.57
C GLY A 86 -3.73 -4.36 4.46
N ILE A 87 -3.44 -3.36 5.30
CA ILE A 87 -4.11 -2.05 5.22
C ILE A 87 -3.55 -1.25 4.05
N PRO A 88 -4.39 -0.69 3.18
CA PRO A 88 -3.95 0.13 2.06
C PRO A 88 -3.34 1.46 2.53
N LEU A 89 -2.33 1.93 1.82
CA LEU A 89 -1.74 3.26 2.00
C LEU A 89 -1.90 4.07 0.71
N LEU A 90 -2.15 5.36 0.84
CA LEU A 90 -2.31 6.26 -0.32
C LEU A 90 -0.99 6.51 -1.05
N SER A 91 0.12 6.47 -0.32
CA SER A 91 1.47 6.64 -0.84
C SER A 91 2.43 5.58 -0.28
N THR A 92 3.50 5.29 -1.03
CA THR A 92 4.55 4.40 -0.55
C THR A 92 5.40 5.12 0.50
N PRO A 93 5.52 4.57 1.73
CA PRO A 93 6.29 5.22 2.77
C PRO A 93 7.78 5.33 2.44
N PRO A 94 8.46 6.43 2.82
CA PRO A 94 9.88 6.63 2.55
C PRO A 94 10.79 5.80 3.45
N ALA A 95 10.25 5.21 4.51
CA ALA A 95 10.99 4.46 5.50
C ALA A 95 10.26 3.21 5.96
N ILE A 96 11.02 2.18 6.31
CA ILE A 96 10.55 1.03 7.07
C ILE A 96 10.58 1.42 8.54
N PHE A 97 9.47 1.25 9.25
CA PHE A 97 9.31 1.59 10.65
C PHE A 97 9.32 0.34 11.53
N ALA A 98 10.15 0.32 12.54
CA ALA A 98 10.21 -0.75 13.53
C ALA A 98 10.53 -0.19 14.92
N ARG A 99 10.16 -0.91 15.98
CA ARG A 99 10.47 -0.55 17.38
C ARG A 99 11.87 -1.02 17.76
N THR A 100 12.50 -0.25 18.63
CA THR A 100 13.70 -0.66 19.35
C THR A 100 13.51 -0.48 20.85
N ALA A 101 14.00 -1.45 21.63
CA ALA A 101 14.04 -1.35 23.07
C ALA A 101 15.16 -0.42 23.57
N ASN A 102 16.17 -0.19 22.71
CA ASN A 102 17.30 0.68 23.02
C ASN A 102 17.05 2.10 22.47
N PRO A 103 16.81 3.11 23.33
CA PRO A 103 16.60 4.49 22.88
C PRO A 103 17.76 5.07 22.07
N GLY A 104 19.00 4.63 22.31
CA GLY A 104 20.18 5.06 21.56
C GLY A 104 20.19 4.60 20.10
N GLU A 105 19.43 3.58 19.76
CA GLU A 105 19.25 3.07 18.39
C GLU A 105 18.06 3.72 17.66
N ALA A 106 17.26 4.53 18.35
CA ALA A 106 16.07 5.18 17.80
C ALA A 106 16.47 6.29 16.81
N LYS A 107 16.89 5.89 15.61
CA LYS A 107 17.34 6.78 14.53
C LYS A 107 16.98 6.22 13.15
N THR A 108 17.20 7.06 12.15
CA THR A 108 17.08 6.64 10.74
C THR A 108 18.43 6.05 10.28
N HIS A 109 18.36 4.87 9.70
CA HIS A 109 19.49 4.18 9.10
C HIS A 109 19.42 4.31 7.59
N ALA A 110 20.56 4.60 6.97
CA ALA A 110 20.67 4.71 5.52
C ALA A 110 20.24 3.40 4.81
N PRO A 111 19.73 3.49 3.59
CA PRO A 111 19.44 2.33 2.78
C PRO A 111 20.75 1.59 2.39
N PRO A 112 20.65 0.32 2.00
CA PRO A 112 21.81 -0.40 1.51
C PRO A 112 22.28 0.15 0.17
N GLN A 113 23.56 -0.01 -0.11
CA GLN A 113 24.11 0.24 -1.43
C GLN A 113 23.76 -0.93 -2.36
N MET A 114 22.67 -0.80 -3.13
CA MET A 114 22.07 -1.90 -3.88
C MET A 114 22.99 -2.51 -4.94
N THR A 115 23.84 -1.69 -5.56
CA THR A 115 24.80 -2.10 -6.58
C THR A 115 26.13 -2.61 -6.00
N GLY A 116 26.22 -2.73 -4.67
CA GLY A 116 27.47 -3.09 -4.00
C GLY A 116 28.55 -2.03 -4.22
N ARG A 117 29.72 -2.43 -4.75
CA ARG A 117 30.83 -1.54 -5.11
C ARG A 117 30.80 -1.07 -6.56
N VAL A 118 29.84 -1.54 -7.36
CA VAL A 118 29.73 -1.17 -8.77
C VAL A 118 29.15 0.23 -8.89
N PRO A 119 29.78 1.15 -9.64
CA PRO A 119 29.22 2.46 -9.92
C PRO A 119 27.83 2.34 -10.60
N LEU A 120 26.89 3.19 -10.19
CA LEU A 120 25.49 3.10 -10.59
C LEU A 120 25.30 3.03 -12.12
N GLN A 121 25.97 3.90 -12.87
CA GLN A 121 25.84 3.94 -14.34
C GLN A 121 26.39 2.66 -14.99
N GLN A 122 27.48 2.14 -14.46
CA GLN A 122 28.05 0.88 -14.94
C GLN A 122 27.13 -0.31 -14.64
N PHE A 123 26.47 -0.31 -13.48
CA PHE A 123 25.49 -1.33 -13.11
C PHE A 123 24.28 -1.30 -14.06
N LEU A 124 23.72 -0.12 -14.32
CA LEU A 124 22.58 0.04 -15.23
C LEU A 124 22.90 -0.47 -16.64
N ARG A 125 24.11 -0.13 -17.17
CA ARG A 125 24.57 -0.62 -18.47
C ARG A 125 24.67 -2.14 -18.49
N ARG A 126 25.33 -2.76 -17.51
CA ARG A 126 25.47 -4.22 -17.42
C ARG A 126 24.15 -4.95 -17.32
N TYR A 127 23.18 -4.38 -16.57
CA TYR A 127 21.83 -4.92 -16.51
C TYR A 127 21.16 -4.91 -17.89
N SER A 128 21.21 -3.80 -18.61
CA SER A 128 20.61 -3.68 -19.95
C SER A 128 21.26 -4.62 -20.96
N GLU A 129 22.58 -4.78 -20.90
CA GLU A 129 23.33 -5.72 -21.75
C GLU A 129 22.96 -7.19 -21.48
N SER A 130 22.71 -7.54 -20.20
CA SER A 130 22.37 -8.91 -19.78
C SER A 130 20.89 -9.26 -19.93
N HIS A 131 20.01 -8.26 -20.02
CA HIS A 131 18.55 -8.42 -20.02
C HIS A 131 17.91 -7.51 -21.07
N PRO A 132 18.17 -7.70 -22.38
CA PRO A 132 17.70 -6.79 -23.43
C PRO A 132 16.17 -6.72 -23.53
N GLU A 133 15.47 -7.81 -23.19
CA GLU A 133 14.01 -7.90 -23.24
C GLU A 133 13.32 -7.53 -21.92
N ALA A 134 14.09 -7.21 -20.88
CA ALA A 134 13.52 -6.91 -19.57
C ALA A 134 13.10 -5.44 -19.44
N ALA A 135 12.24 -5.17 -18.46
CA ALA A 135 11.86 -3.81 -18.09
C ALA A 135 13.09 -2.95 -17.76
N PRO A 136 13.17 -1.70 -18.24
CA PRO A 136 14.33 -0.84 -18.05
C PRO A 136 14.51 -0.49 -16.58
N LEU A 137 15.70 -0.75 -16.04
CA LEU A 137 16.08 -0.36 -14.70
C LEU A 137 16.49 1.11 -14.68
N ARG A 138 15.75 1.93 -13.93
CA ARG A 138 16.01 3.38 -13.81
C ARG A 138 16.85 3.67 -12.56
N THR A 139 17.60 4.77 -12.59
CA THR A 139 18.35 5.27 -11.42
C THR A 139 17.46 5.37 -10.17
N ALA A 140 16.26 5.90 -10.31
CA ALA A 140 15.30 6.02 -9.22
C ALA A 140 14.94 4.68 -8.54
N HIS A 141 15.02 3.56 -9.25
CA HIS A 141 14.78 2.23 -8.69
C HIS A 141 15.85 1.81 -7.68
N LEU A 142 17.07 2.31 -7.85
CA LEU A 142 18.23 1.96 -7.03
C LEU A 142 18.56 3.02 -5.97
N SER A 143 18.20 4.30 -6.20
CA SER A 143 18.46 5.41 -5.29
C SER A 143 17.34 5.64 -4.27
N ASN A 144 16.08 5.27 -4.59
CA ASN A 144 14.91 5.49 -3.75
C ASN A 144 14.53 4.26 -2.91
N PHE A 145 15.51 3.50 -2.45
CA PHE A 145 15.25 2.40 -1.52
C PHE A 145 14.83 2.96 -0.15
N PRO A 146 13.80 2.40 0.53
CA PRO A 146 13.33 2.90 1.81
C PRO A 146 14.42 2.89 2.89
N THR A 147 14.58 3.98 3.62
CA THR A 147 15.39 3.99 4.84
C THR A 147 14.79 3.06 5.89
N LYS A 148 15.53 2.72 6.94
CA LYS A 148 14.99 2.03 8.11
C LYS A 148 14.98 3.01 9.28
N ARG A 149 13.82 3.28 9.85
CA ARG A 149 13.65 4.12 11.03
C ARG A 149 13.28 3.27 12.22
N LEU A 150 14.15 3.29 13.22
CA LEU A 150 13.85 2.69 14.52
C LEU A 150 13.21 3.75 15.42
N GLU A 151 12.02 3.42 15.92
CA GLU A 151 11.25 4.23 16.84
C GLU A 151 11.40 3.69 18.27
N PRO A 152 11.37 4.51 19.31
CA PRO A 152 11.41 4.05 20.68
C PRO A 152 10.29 3.04 20.96
N ALA A 153 10.60 2.00 21.73
CA ALA A 153 9.65 0.94 22.02
C ALA A 153 8.42 1.40 22.81
N ARG A 154 8.44 2.60 23.42
CA ARG A 154 7.28 3.15 24.10
C ARG A 154 7.23 4.67 24.05
N PRO A 155 6.05 5.24 24.07
CA PRO A 155 5.83 6.63 24.44
C PRO A 155 6.25 6.86 25.89
N LYS A 156 6.64 8.09 26.21
CA LYS A 156 7.13 8.47 27.54
C LYS A 156 6.11 8.28 28.68
N ASN A 157 4.82 8.23 28.32
CA ASN A 157 3.68 8.18 29.24
C ASN A 157 3.15 6.79 29.57
N ILE A 158 3.78 5.70 29.08
CA ILE A 158 3.32 4.33 29.31
C ILE A 158 4.35 3.50 30.06
N SER A 159 3.89 2.70 31.03
CA SER A 159 4.76 1.85 31.84
C SER A 159 5.41 0.72 31.03
N ARG A 160 6.63 0.31 31.43
CA ARG A 160 7.34 -0.78 30.74
C ARG A 160 6.62 -2.13 30.77
N PRO A 161 5.99 -2.57 31.89
CA PRO A 161 5.30 -3.85 31.94
C PRO A 161 4.09 -3.90 31.01
N GLU A 162 3.23 -2.88 31.05
CA GLU A 162 2.03 -2.80 30.20
C GLU A 162 2.39 -2.83 28.71
N HIS A 163 3.39 -2.04 28.32
CA HIS A 163 3.84 -2.04 26.92
C HIS A 163 4.40 -3.39 26.47
N ARG A 164 5.21 -4.06 27.31
CA ARG A 164 5.73 -5.40 27.00
C ARG A 164 4.63 -6.45 26.87
N ALA A 165 3.61 -6.41 27.72
CA ALA A 165 2.46 -7.30 27.64
C ALA A 165 1.69 -7.09 26.35
N GLN A 166 1.43 -5.84 25.98
CA GLN A 166 0.72 -5.46 24.77
C GLN A 166 1.49 -5.82 23.48
N LEU A 167 2.80 -5.60 23.44
CA LEU A 167 3.63 -6.02 22.30
C LEU A 167 3.67 -7.55 22.16
N ARG A 168 3.65 -8.30 23.26
CA ARG A 168 3.61 -9.77 23.23
C ARG A 168 2.29 -10.31 22.71
N SER A 169 1.18 -9.71 23.10
CA SER A 169 -0.17 -10.13 22.66
C SER A 169 -0.44 -9.87 21.17
N GLY A 170 0.35 -9.00 20.53
CA GLY A 170 0.17 -8.59 19.12
C GLY A 170 1.21 -9.14 18.16
N THR A 171 1.98 -10.18 18.55
CA THR A 171 2.95 -10.79 17.64
C THR A 171 2.22 -11.70 16.66
N PHE A 172 1.99 -11.21 15.46
CA PHE A 172 1.44 -12.02 14.39
C PHE A 172 2.56 -12.75 13.66
N SER A 173 2.42 -14.06 13.51
CA SER A 173 3.22 -14.84 12.58
C SER A 173 2.59 -14.71 11.20
N ILE A 174 3.01 -13.72 10.41
CA ILE A 174 2.59 -13.57 9.04
C ILE A 174 3.67 -14.23 8.16
N PRO A 175 3.42 -15.44 7.61
CA PRO A 175 4.45 -16.18 6.88
C PRO A 175 4.84 -15.50 5.56
N GLU A 176 3.92 -14.80 4.93
CA GLU A 176 4.10 -14.15 3.64
C GLU A 176 3.45 -12.78 3.60
N VAL A 177 4.08 -11.84 2.88
CA VAL A 177 3.45 -10.57 2.52
C VAL A 177 2.83 -10.74 1.14
N ARG A 178 1.51 -10.79 1.06
CA ARG A 178 0.79 -10.85 -0.22
C ARG A 178 0.96 -9.55 -0.99
N LEU A 179 1.23 -9.70 -2.28
CA LEU A 179 1.28 -8.61 -3.24
C LEU A 179 -0.05 -8.65 -4.00
N THR A 180 -0.81 -7.56 -3.95
CA THR A 180 -2.23 -7.56 -4.39
C THR A 180 -2.43 -7.28 -5.88
N SER A 181 -1.36 -7.15 -6.68
CA SER A 181 -1.48 -6.97 -8.14
C SER A 181 -0.16 -7.19 -8.87
N GLY A 182 -0.25 -7.64 -10.10
CA GLY A 182 0.87 -7.80 -11.03
C GLY A 182 1.59 -9.13 -10.93
N ALA A 183 2.76 -9.24 -11.56
CA ALA A 183 3.52 -10.47 -11.72
C ALA A 183 4.07 -11.11 -10.43
N LEU A 184 3.81 -10.51 -9.26
CA LEU A 184 4.34 -10.95 -7.96
C LEU A 184 3.19 -11.22 -6.98
N GLU A 185 3.02 -12.48 -6.55
CA GLU A 185 1.97 -12.87 -5.58
C GLU A 185 2.36 -12.64 -4.13
N ALA A 186 3.57 -13.02 -3.76
CA ALA A 186 4.01 -12.97 -2.38
C ALA A 186 5.52 -12.80 -2.27
N VAL A 187 5.96 -12.22 -1.17
CA VAL A 187 7.36 -12.27 -0.73
C VAL A 187 7.45 -13.21 0.44
N ALA A 188 8.28 -14.25 0.32
CA ALA A 188 8.50 -15.20 1.40
C ALA A 188 9.08 -14.46 2.62
N GLY A 189 8.45 -14.67 3.77
CA GLY A 189 8.89 -14.14 5.05
C GLY A 189 10.03 -14.95 5.68
N PRO A 190 10.54 -14.47 6.82
CA PRO A 190 11.40 -15.28 7.67
C PRO A 190 10.64 -16.51 8.19
N ALA A 191 11.36 -17.61 8.51
CA ALA A 191 10.75 -18.87 8.92
C ALA A 191 9.77 -18.72 10.10
N GLN A 192 10.04 -17.80 11.05
CA GLN A 192 9.17 -17.48 12.18
C GLN A 192 8.06 -16.46 11.85
N GLY A 193 7.95 -16.00 10.60
CA GLY A 193 7.02 -14.95 10.19
C GLY A 193 7.47 -13.55 10.59
N TYR A 194 6.63 -12.56 10.29
CA TYR A 194 6.85 -11.15 10.64
C TYR A 194 6.26 -10.84 12.00
N ARG A 195 6.97 -10.04 12.79
CA ARG A 195 6.47 -9.47 14.04
C ARG A 195 6.01 -8.04 13.80
N ALA A 196 4.73 -7.75 14.09
CA ALA A 196 4.15 -6.42 13.94
C ALA A 196 3.38 -6.03 15.19
N GLU A 197 3.23 -4.73 15.41
CA GLU A 197 2.31 -4.21 16.43
C GLU A 197 0.86 -4.59 16.11
N PRO A 198 -0.02 -4.67 17.14
CA PRO A 198 -1.46 -4.82 16.94
C PRO A 198 -1.98 -3.76 15.97
N LEU A 199 -2.91 -4.14 15.09
CA LEU A 199 -3.44 -3.25 14.05
C LEU A 199 -3.98 -1.94 14.63
N GLY A 200 -4.73 -1.98 15.71
CA GLY A 200 -5.28 -0.79 16.36
C GLY A 200 -4.20 0.19 16.82
N LEU A 201 -3.09 -0.30 17.40
CA LEU A 201 -1.96 0.53 17.80
C LEU A 201 -1.21 1.11 16.59
N ALA A 202 -0.92 0.27 15.61
CA ALA A 202 -0.23 0.70 14.39
C ALA A 202 -1.03 1.79 13.64
N ALA A 203 -2.35 1.60 13.52
CA ALA A 203 -3.26 2.55 12.89
C ALA A 203 -3.34 3.89 13.65
N LEU A 204 -3.44 3.82 14.98
CA LEU A 204 -3.46 5.01 15.82
C LEU A 204 -2.18 5.85 15.65
N ASP A 205 -1.00 5.20 15.79
CA ASP A 205 0.30 5.90 15.72
C ASP A 205 0.57 6.44 14.31
N ALA A 206 0.27 5.67 13.27
CA ALA A 206 0.44 6.10 11.89
C ALA A 206 -0.51 7.27 11.53
N ALA A 207 -1.82 7.08 11.71
CA ALA A 207 -2.83 8.07 11.33
C ALA A 207 -2.66 9.40 12.07
N SER A 208 -2.19 9.38 13.32
CA SER A 208 -1.93 10.62 14.10
C SER A 208 -0.82 11.51 13.52
N ARG A 209 -0.02 11.01 12.58
CA ARG A 209 1.14 11.66 11.98
C ARG A 209 1.01 11.91 10.48
N MET A 210 0.06 11.24 9.83
CA MET A 210 -0.25 11.37 8.41
C MET A 210 -1.00 12.66 8.11
N SER A 211 -1.10 13.04 6.85
CA SER A 211 -2.06 14.02 6.40
C SER A 211 -3.50 13.54 6.70
N PHE A 212 -4.46 14.45 6.72
CA PHE A 212 -5.86 14.07 6.98
C PHE A 212 -6.37 13.02 6.00
N THR A 213 -6.07 13.19 4.71
CA THR A 213 -6.48 12.26 3.65
C THR A 213 -5.86 10.88 3.83
N GLU A 214 -4.56 10.80 4.08
CA GLU A 214 -3.87 9.52 4.32
C GLU A 214 -4.40 8.83 5.58
N ALA A 215 -4.66 9.60 6.65
CA ALA A 215 -5.25 9.07 7.88
C ALA A 215 -6.64 8.48 7.64
N VAL A 216 -7.50 9.16 6.86
CA VAL A 216 -8.84 8.66 6.51
C VAL A 216 -8.74 7.36 5.72
N VAL A 217 -7.85 7.27 4.71
CA VAL A 217 -7.64 6.03 3.92
C VAL A 217 -7.31 4.84 4.83
N VAL A 218 -6.41 5.02 5.78
CA VAL A 218 -6.04 3.98 6.74
C VAL A 218 -7.22 3.64 7.66
N LEU A 219 -7.90 4.65 8.18
CA LEU A 219 -8.94 4.47 9.20
C LEU A 219 -10.26 3.94 8.64
N ASP A 220 -10.58 4.21 7.37
CA ASP A 220 -11.69 3.56 6.66
C ASP A 220 -11.47 2.04 6.60
N ALA A 221 -10.29 1.61 6.14
CA ALA A 221 -9.94 0.21 6.07
C ALA A 221 -9.86 -0.47 7.45
N VAL A 222 -9.46 0.26 8.49
CA VAL A 222 -9.43 -0.24 9.87
C VAL A 222 -10.84 -0.39 10.44
N LYS A 223 -11.75 0.55 10.15
CA LYS A 223 -13.16 0.45 10.56
C LYS A 223 -13.91 -0.71 9.91
N ALA A 224 -13.50 -1.10 8.70
CA ALA A 224 -14.06 -2.25 8.00
C ALA A 224 -13.62 -3.60 8.60
N ARG A 225 -12.79 -3.60 9.66
CA ARG A 225 -12.26 -4.80 10.30
C ARG A 225 -12.71 -4.93 11.75
N ASP A 226 -13.28 -6.07 12.08
CA ASP A 226 -13.77 -6.37 13.44
C ASP A 226 -12.64 -6.57 14.46
N ASP A 227 -11.45 -6.96 13.99
CA ASP A 227 -10.27 -7.24 14.82
C ASP A 227 -9.45 -5.99 15.18
N ALA A 228 -9.87 -4.80 14.76
CA ALA A 228 -9.12 -3.57 14.90
C ALA A 228 -9.82 -2.55 15.82
N ALA A 229 -9.42 -2.49 17.08
CA ALA A 229 -9.91 -1.48 18.03
C ALA A 229 -8.79 -0.47 18.38
N PRO A 230 -8.70 0.70 17.72
CA PRO A 230 -7.66 1.69 18.03
C PRO A 230 -7.92 2.48 19.32
N VAL A 231 -9.17 2.61 19.77
CA VAL A 231 -9.55 3.41 20.94
C VAL A 231 -8.81 3.04 22.22
N PRO A 232 -8.63 1.75 22.58
CA PRO A 232 -7.85 1.38 23.76
C PRO A 232 -6.40 1.86 23.78
N TRP A 233 -5.87 2.20 22.59
CA TRP A 233 -4.49 2.65 22.40
C TRP A 233 -4.32 4.16 22.48
N LEU A 234 -5.41 4.95 22.63
CA LEU A 234 -5.35 6.43 22.72
C LEU A 234 -4.31 6.98 23.69
N PRO A 235 -4.07 6.37 24.88
CA PRO A 235 -3.02 6.82 25.79
C PRO A 235 -1.61 6.79 25.21
N TYR A 236 -1.38 6.06 24.11
CA TYR A 236 -0.10 6.03 23.40
C TYR A 236 0.23 7.32 22.64
N LEU A 237 -0.78 8.14 22.32
CA LEU A 237 -0.54 9.42 21.65
C LEU A 237 -0.01 10.45 22.65
N GLY A 238 1.25 10.85 22.44
CA GLY A 238 1.99 11.69 23.37
C GLY A 238 1.55 13.16 23.45
N THR A 239 0.78 13.67 22.45
CA THR A 239 0.41 15.08 22.39
C THR A 239 -1.09 15.26 22.12
N LYS A 240 -1.66 16.34 22.72
CA LYS A 240 -3.07 16.74 22.46
C LYS A 240 -3.34 16.98 20.98
N ARG A 241 -2.36 17.50 20.24
CA ARG A 241 -2.46 17.73 18.78
C ARG A 241 -2.65 16.43 18.02
N GLN A 242 -1.86 15.40 18.31
CA GLN A 242 -2.00 14.09 17.70
C GLN A 242 -3.36 13.46 18.03
N GLN A 243 -3.80 13.56 19.29
CA GLN A 243 -5.10 13.07 19.71
C GLN A 243 -6.26 13.78 18.99
N ALA A 244 -6.19 15.12 18.87
CA ALA A 244 -7.20 15.90 18.16
C ALA A 244 -7.25 15.55 16.67
N HIS A 245 -6.08 15.43 16.02
CA HIS A 245 -5.98 15.05 14.61
C HIS A 245 -6.56 13.65 14.37
N TRP A 246 -6.18 12.69 15.20
CA TRP A 246 -6.71 11.32 15.11
C TRP A 246 -8.22 11.28 15.32
N ARG A 247 -8.75 11.95 16.37
CA ARG A 247 -10.21 11.97 16.62
C ARG A 247 -10.98 12.56 15.44
N ARG A 248 -10.46 13.62 14.82
CA ARG A 248 -11.06 14.22 13.63
C ARG A 248 -11.09 13.23 12.46
N ALA A 249 -9.98 12.56 12.18
CA ALA A 249 -9.89 11.58 11.10
C ALA A 249 -10.77 10.34 11.39
N TRP A 250 -10.77 9.84 12.64
CA TRP A 250 -11.61 8.73 13.07
C TRP A 250 -13.10 9.05 12.99
N GLY A 251 -13.50 10.26 13.38
CA GLY A 251 -14.89 10.72 13.25
C GLY A 251 -15.36 10.84 11.80
N PHE A 252 -14.45 11.14 10.88
CA PHE A 252 -14.74 11.21 9.44
C PHE A 252 -14.68 9.83 8.76
N ALA A 253 -13.92 8.89 9.28
CA ALA A 253 -13.72 7.58 8.69
C ALA A 253 -15.02 6.78 8.60
N ASP A 254 -15.16 5.95 7.54
CA ASP A 254 -16.33 5.16 7.22
C ASP A 254 -15.93 3.79 6.66
N ALA A 255 -16.48 2.72 7.20
CA ALA A 255 -16.22 1.35 6.79
C ALA A 255 -16.75 1.02 5.37
N GLY A 256 -17.63 1.85 4.83
CA GLY A 256 -18.22 1.65 3.51
C GLY A 256 -17.27 1.98 2.34
N ALA A 257 -16.12 2.61 2.58
CA ALA A 257 -15.12 2.82 1.54
C ALA A 257 -14.27 1.55 1.36
N GLU A 258 -14.33 0.93 0.19
CA GLU A 258 -13.68 -0.37 -0.10
C GLU A 258 -12.28 -0.22 -0.71
N SER A 259 -11.88 0.98 -1.10
CA SER A 259 -10.55 1.24 -1.68
C SER A 259 -9.95 2.55 -1.18
N ALA A 260 -8.61 2.65 -1.26
CA ALA A 260 -7.89 3.88 -0.95
C ALA A 260 -8.35 5.08 -1.81
N LEU A 261 -8.74 4.82 -3.06
CA LEU A 261 -9.19 5.87 -3.98
C LEU A 261 -10.60 6.36 -3.66
N GLU A 262 -11.48 5.47 -3.16
CA GLU A 262 -12.78 5.86 -2.63
C GLU A 262 -12.64 6.71 -1.36
N SER A 263 -11.78 6.30 -0.42
CA SER A 263 -11.48 7.07 0.79
C SER A 263 -10.90 8.47 0.45
N GLU A 264 -9.95 8.55 -0.51
CA GLU A 264 -9.43 9.83 -1.02
C GLU A 264 -10.55 10.68 -1.63
N SER A 265 -11.46 10.05 -2.41
CA SER A 265 -12.61 10.72 -3.02
C SER A 265 -13.55 11.32 -1.98
N ARG A 266 -13.87 10.59 -0.91
CA ARG A 266 -14.70 11.09 0.20
C ARG A 266 -14.13 12.37 0.81
N VAL A 267 -12.81 12.39 1.04
CA VAL A 267 -12.14 13.57 1.59
C VAL A 267 -12.19 14.74 0.61
N VAL A 268 -11.92 14.51 -0.67
CA VAL A 268 -11.97 15.55 -1.70
C VAL A 268 -13.39 16.09 -1.87
N LEU A 269 -14.41 15.22 -1.92
CA LEU A 269 -15.81 15.62 -1.99
C LEU A 269 -16.22 16.52 -0.81
N ALA A 270 -15.82 16.16 0.42
CA ALA A 270 -16.04 17.00 1.58
C ALA A 270 -15.30 18.36 1.50
N GLN A 271 -14.07 18.38 0.98
CA GLN A 271 -13.28 19.61 0.81
C GLN A 271 -13.83 20.58 -0.24
N ILE A 272 -14.57 20.06 -1.24
CA ILE A 272 -15.27 20.89 -2.23
C ILE A 272 -16.72 21.17 -1.82
N SER A 273 -17.08 20.91 -0.55
CA SER A 273 -18.42 21.11 0.00
C SER A 273 -19.53 20.37 -0.78
N CYS A 274 -19.20 19.23 -1.38
CA CYS A 274 -20.20 18.36 -1.99
C CYS A 274 -21.07 17.71 -0.88
N PRO A 275 -22.39 17.51 -1.09
CA PRO A 275 -23.21 16.75 -0.17
C PRO A 275 -22.60 15.38 0.14
N ALA A 276 -22.76 14.90 1.38
CA ALA A 276 -22.24 13.58 1.75
C ALA A 276 -23.00 12.48 0.97
N PRO A 277 -22.31 11.60 0.24
CA PRO A 277 -22.94 10.50 -0.48
C PRO A 277 -23.27 9.33 0.45
N THR A 278 -24.26 8.53 0.07
CA THR A 278 -24.42 7.15 0.55
C THR A 278 -23.38 6.28 -0.16
N LEU A 279 -22.62 5.47 0.59
CA LEU A 279 -21.60 4.58 0.03
C LEU A 279 -22.19 3.22 -0.32
N GLN A 280 -21.62 2.58 -1.35
CA GLN A 280 -21.86 1.19 -1.76
C GLN A 280 -23.37 0.86 -1.91
N LYS A 281 -24.13 1.83 -2.41
CA LYS A 281 -25.58 1.65 -2.60
C LYS A 281 -25.88 0.78 -3.81
N VAL A 282 -26.79 -0.19 -3.61
CA VAL A 282 -27.36 -0.99 -4.70
C VAL A 282 -28.48 -0.22 -5.38
N VAL A 283 -28.35 -0.01 -6.68
CA VAL A 283 -29.37 0.56 -7.57
C VAL A 283 -29.97 -0.58 -8.38
N ARG A 284 -31.29 -0.78 -8.27
CA ARG A 284 -32.02 -1.77 -9.04
C ARG A 284 -32.38 -1.22 -10.41
N THR A 285 -32.19 -2.01 -11.45
CA THR A 285 -32.54 -1.68 -12.84
C THR A 285 -33.23 -2.84 -13.52
N SER A 286 -33.76 -2.62 -14.70
CA SER A 286 -34.40 -3.65 -15.52
C SER A 286 -33.51 -4.80 -15.96
N ILE A 287 -32.17 -4.60 -15.95
CA ILE A 287 -31.19 -5.62 -16.37
C ILE A 287 -30.36 -6.19 -15.22
N GLY A 288 -30.65 -5.80 -13.97
CA GLY A 288 -29.96 -6.27 -12.77
C GLY A 288 -29.67 -5.18 -11.76
N ASP A 289 -29.07 -5.59 -10.67
CA ASP A 289 -28.69 -4.73 -9.55
C ASP A 289 -27.23 -4.27 -9.73
N PHE A 290 -26.99 -2.95 -9.59
CA PHE A 290 -25.65 -2.36 -9.69
C PHE A 290 -25.28 -1.68 -8.39
N ARG A 291 -24.14 -2.07 -7.82
CA ARG A 291 -23.60 -1.43 -6.61
C ARG A 291 -22.70 -0.27 -7.02
N MET A 292 -23.03 0.91 -6.54
CA MET A 292 -22.37 2.17 -6.86
C MET A 292 -21.49 2.61 -5.69
N ASP A 293 -20.28 3.08 -5.95
CA ASP A 293 -19.36 3.53 -4.90
C ASP A 293 -19.92 4.71 -4.11
N PHE A 294 -20.60 5.64 -4.80
CA PHE A 294 -21.21 6.85 -4.26
C PHE A 294 -22.61 7.08 -4.82
N CYS A 295 -23.57 7.41 -3.96
CA CYS A 295 -24.91 7.77 -4.41
C CYS A 295 -25.43 9.02 -3.69
N TRP A 296 -26.03 9.92 -4.47
CA TRP A 296 -26.81 11.05 -4.00
C TRP A 296 -28.25 10.83 -4.46
N GLU A 297 -29.04 10.25 -3.55
CA GLU A 297 -30.38 9.73 -3.90
C GLU A 297 -31.34 10.84 -4.31
N ARG A 298 -31.28 11.98 -3.61
CA ARG A 298 -32.15 13.13 -3.87
C ARG A 298 -31.90 13.71 -5.26
N GLU A 299 -30.65 13.79 -5.65
CA GLU A 299 -30.20 14.34 -6.94
C GLU A 299 -30.20 13.28 -8.05
N ARG A 300 -30.44 12.00 -7.70
CA ARG A 300 -30.35 10.87 -8.64
C ARG A 300 -28.97 10.80 -9.33
N VAL A 301 -27.90 11.06 -8.59
CA VAL A 301 -26.53 10.97 -9.09
C VAL A 301 -25.82 9.77 -8.48
N ALA A 302 -25.21 8.97 -9.33
CA ALA A 302 -24.32 7.85 -8.96
C ALA A 302 -22.88 8.17 -9.34
N GLY A 303 -21.95 7.96 -8.43
CA GLY A 303 -20.52 8.18 -8.62
C GLY A 303 -19.74 6.87 -8.61
N GLU A 304 -18.78 6.74 -9.51
CA GLU A 304 -17.83 5.63 -9.56
C GLU A 304 -16.40 6.12 -9.63
N VAL A 305 -15.52 5.44 -8.91
CA VAL A 305 -14.10 5.77 -8.91
C VAL A 305 -13.32 4.78 -9.76
N ASP A 306 -12.78 5.30 -10.86
CA ASP A 306 -11.97 4.50 -11.79
C ASP A 306 -10.50 4.46 -11.36
N GLY A 307 -10.11 3.35 -10.74
CA GLY A 307 -8.71 2.97 -10.63
C GLY A 307 -8.20 2.48 -11.99
N ARG A 308 -7.32 3.23 -12.65
CA ARG A 308 -6.72 2.82 -13.94
C ARG A 308 -6.13 1.40 -13.96
N ALA A 309 -5.77 0.85 -12.80
CA ALA A 309 -5.27 -0.52 -12.68
C ALA A 309 -6.28 -1.57 -13.15
N LYS A 310 -7.58 -1.34 -12.98
CA LYS A 310 -8.63 -2.30 -13.36
C LYS A 310 -8.69 -2.57 -14.88
N TYR A 311 -8.24 -1.65 -15.73
CA TYR A 311 -8.34 -1.80 -17.20
C TYR A 311 -7.10 -2.41 -17.88
N PHE A 312 -5.98 -2.48 -17.15
CA PHE A 312 -4.71 -2.98 -17.73
C PHE A 312 -4.26 -4.33 -17.16
N GLU A 313 -4.98 -4.87 -16.18
CA GLU A 313 -4.64 -6.17 -15.61
C GLU A 313 -5.56 -7.27 -16.18
N PRO A 314 -5.01 -8.30 -16.83
CA PRO A 314 -5.80 -9.39 -17.47
C PRO A 314 -6.77 -10.08 -16.53
N GLN A 315 -6.48 -10.09 -15.23
CA GLN A 315 -7.32 -10.71 -14.21
C GLN A 315 -8.67 -10.00 -13.99
N TYR A 316 -8.81 -8.72 -14.36
CA TYR A 316 -10.08 -8.00 -14.24
C TYR A 316 -10.93 -8.08 -15.52
N THR A 317 -10.32 -8.44 -16.65
CA THR A 317 -11.06 -8.67 -17.89
C THR A 317 -11.53 -10.10 -18.05
N ASN A 318 -11.11 -11.04 -17.18
CA ASN A 318 -11.38 -12.47 -17.28
C ASN A 318 -11.19 -13.04 -18.71
N GLY A 319 -10.28 -12.43 -19.49
CA GLY A 319 -10.08 -12.80 -20.89
C GLY A 319 -11.23 -12.41 -21.83
N ALA A 320 -12.17 -11.56 -21.38
CA ALA A 320 -13.25 -11.07 -22.21
C ALA A 320 -12.75 -10.14 -23.32
N ASP A 321 -13.38 -10.19 -24.49
CA ASP A 321 -13.12 -9.29 -25.60
C ASP A 321 -13.34 -7.84 -25.13
N PRO A 322 -12.41 -6.90 -25.40
CA PRO A 322 -12.59 -5.49 -25.11
C PRO A 322 -13.91 -4.90 -25.64
N ALA A 323 -14.40 -5.39 -26.81
CA ALA A 323 -15.69 -4.99 -27.37
C ALA A 323 -16.86 -5.43 -26.48
N GLU A 324 -16.79 -6.63 -25.89
CA GLU A 324 -17.81 -7.13 -24.97
C GLU A 324 -17.83 -6.38 -23.66
N VAL A 325 -16.65 -6.05 -23.10
CA VAL A 325 -16.53 -5.21 -21.89
C VAL A 325 -17.17 -3.84 -22.12
N HIS A 326 -16.86 -3.21 -23.26
CA HIS A 326 -17.43 -1.92 -23.63
C HIS A 326 -18.97 -1.98 -23.83
N TYR A 327 -19.46 -3.04 -24.44
CA TYR A 327 -20.90 -3.24 -24.65
C TYR A 327 -21.65 -3.42 -23.32
N ARG A 328 -21.10 -4.19 -22.37
CA ARG A 328 -21.69 -4.38 -21.02
C ARG A 328 -21.73 -3.06 -20.24
N GLU A 329 -20.64 -2.26 -20.31
CA GLU A 329 -20.58 -0.95 -19.67
C GLU A 329 -21.57 0.05 -20.28
N LYS A 330 -21.77 0.01 -21.58
CA LYS A 330 -22.78 0.82 -22.26
C LYS A 330 -24.19 0.44 -21.80
N ARG A 331 -24.52 -0.84 -21.82
CA ARG A 331 -25.84 -1.33 -21.35
C ARG A 331 -26.10 -0.99 -19.89
N ARG A 332 -25.08 -1.12 -19.02
CA ARG A 332 -25.16 -0.74 -17.61
C ARG A 332 -25.48 0.73 -17.45
N ARG A 333 -24.82 1.60 -18.21
CA ARG A 333 -25.10 3.03 -18.20
C ARG A 333 -26.53 3.34 -18.64
N GLU A 334 -26.95 2.79 -19.78
CA GLU A 334 -28.31 2.98 -20.31
C GLU A 334 -29.39 2.52 -19.31
N ALA A 335 -29.16 1.43 -18.62
CA ALA A 335 -30.10 0.93 -17.59
C ALA A 335 -30.17 1.86 -16.36
N LEU A 336 -29.05 2.40 -15.90
CA LEU A 336 -29.03 3.40 -14.81
C LEU A 336 -29.74 4.69 -15.23
N GLU A 337 -29.49 5.17 -16.46
CA GLU A 337 -30.13 6.37 -17.04
C GLU A 337 -31.65 6.19 -17.17
N ALA A 338 -32.11 4.98 -17.57
CA ALA A 338 -33.54 4.64 -17.64
C ALA A 338 -34.24 4.72 -16.28
N GLU A 339 -33.54 4.42 -15.19
CA GLU A 339 -34.02 4.60 -13.83
C GLU A 339 -33.83 6.05 -13.31
N GLY A 340 -33.42 6.97 -14.17
CA GLY A 340 -33.24 8.39 -13.84
C GLY A 340 -31.94 8.72 -13.12
N TRP A 341 -30.96 7.80 -13.08
CA TRP A 341 -29.66 8.06 -12.47
C TRP A 341 -28.69 8.66 -13.48
N GLN A 342 -27.93 9.67 -13.05
CA GLN A 342 -26.81 10.21 -13.79
C GLN A 342 -25.51 9.62 -13.26
N LEU A 343 -24.77 8.92 -14.12
CA LEU A 343 -23.49 8.30 -13.74
C LEU A 343 -22.32 9.26 -13.97
N VAL A 344 -21.59 9.57 -12.89
CA VAL A 344 -20.38 10.38 -12.93
C VAL A 344 -19.18 9.50 -12.55
N ARG A 345 -18.15 9.51 -13.40
CA ARG A 345 -16.90 8.79 -13.15
C ARG A 345 -15.73 9.74 -12.98
N TRP A 346 -14.86 9.42 -12.05
CA TRP A 346 -13.61 10.15 -11.84
C TRP A 346 -12.50 9.22 -11.38
N GLY A 347 -11.28 9.63 -11.61
CA GLY A 347 -10.09 8.92 -11.16
C GLY A 347 -9.12 9.85 -10.45
N LYS A 348 -7.89 9.39 -10.29
CA LYS A 348 -6.83 10.14 -9.60
C LYS A 348 -6.50 11.49 -10.25
N ALA A 349 -6.73 11.64 -11.54
CA ALA A 349 -6.50 12.89 -12.27
C ALA A 349 -7.50 13.98 -11.84
N GLU A 350 -8.78 13.63 -11.75
CA GLU A 350 -9.85 14.55 -11.34
C GLU A 350 -9.75 14.88 -9.85
N LEU A 351 -9.35 13.93 -9.00
CA LEU A 351 -9.11 14.20 -7.58
C LEU A 351 -7.98 15.22 -7.36
N ARG A 352 -6.99 15.25 -8.25
CA ARG A 352 -5.93 16.27 -8.25
C ARG A 352 -6.39 17.60 -8.83
N ASN A 353 -7.30 17.57 -9.80
CA ASN A 353 -7.90 18.75 -10.43
C ASN A 353 -9.33 18.97 -9.91
N ARG A 354 -9.44 19.53 -8.71
CA ARG A 354 -10.74 19.75 -8.02
C ARG A 354 -11.73 20.58 -8.84
N GLN A 355 -11.27 21.54 -9.64
CA GLN A 355 -12.14 22.35 -10.48
C GLN A 355 -12.82 21.51 -11.56
N GLU A 356 -12.10 20.56 -12.15
CA GLU A 356 -12.67 19.64 -13.13
C GLU A 356 -13.68 18.69 -12.47
N LEU A 357 -13.38 18.19 -11.27
CA LEU A 357 -14.33 17.36 -10.51
C LEU A 357 -15.61 18.14 -10.20
N VAL A 358 -15.51 19.39 -9.71
CA VAL A 358 -16.66 20.26 -9.44
C VAL A 358 -17.49 20.48 -10.71
N LYS A 359 -16.87 20.75 -11.87
CA LYS A 359 -17.58 20.90 -13.15
C LYS A 359 -18.34 19.64 -13.53
N ARG A 360 -17.73 18.45 -13.40
CA ARG A 360 -18.37 17.16 -13.72
C ARG A 360 -19.58 16.90 -12.82
N LEU A 361 -19.40 17.07 -11.50
CA LEU A 361 -20.48 16.91 -10.53
C LEU A 361 -21.60 17.93 -10.75
N GLY A 362 -21.24 19.19 -11.06
CA GLY A 362 -22.20 20.25 -11.36
C GLY A 362 -23.05 19.99 -12.61
N ARG A 363 -22.48 19.38 -13.67
CA ARG A 363 -23.22 18.96 -14.87
C ARG A 363 -24.24 17.85 -14.55
N ALA A 364 -23.98 17.03 -13.54
CA ALA A 364 -24.90 16.01 -13.05
C ALA A 364 -25.88 16.53 -11.98
N GLY A 365 -25.93 17.83 -11.74
CA GLY A 365 -26.86 18.44 -10.79
C GLY A 365 -26.38 18.54 -9.35
N LEU A 366 -25.19 18.03 -9.03
CA LEU A 366 -24.58 18.16 -7.70
C LEU A 366 -23.91 19.53 -7.56
N ARG A 367 -24.47 20.37 -6.69
CA ARG A 367 -23.90 21.67 -6.36
C ARG A 367 -23.24 21.65 -4.98
N PRO A 368 -22.11 22.35 -4.81
CA PRO A 368 -21.54 22.57 -3.47
C PRO A 368 -22.61 23.16 -2.53
N ILE A 369 -22.59 22.71 -1.27
CA ILE A 369 -23.45 23.29 -0.24
C ILE A 369 -22.89 24.70 0.04
N SER A 370 -23.71 25.72 -0.18
CA SER A 370 -23.34 27.08 0.23
C SER A 370 -23.26 27.09 1.76
N THR A 371 -22.06 27.33 2.29
CA THR A 371 -21.82 27.54 3.73
C THR A 371 -22.24 28.93 4.13
#